data_35b29dfa637ca2a06d1c545257c11672
#
_entry.id   35b29dfa637ca2a06d1c545257c11672
#
_cell.length_a   1.000
_cell.length_b   1.000
_cell.length_c   1.000
_cell.angle_alpha   90.00
_cell.angle_beta   90.00
_cell.angle_gamma   90.00
#
_symmetry.space_group_name_H-M   'P 1'
#
loop_
_entity.id
_entity.type
_entity.pdbx_description
1 polymer ?
#
loop_
_entity_poly.entity_id
_entity_poly.type
_entity_poly.pdbx_seq_one_letter_code
_entity_poly.pdbx_strand_id
1 'polypeptide(L)'
;HTALTQYAHMSAPETFLAFIAGKTSRIGIGHGVVCLPPAMNHPVKVAERIATLDILSNGRVHFGMGKGGTQQEAGTFGYDLNELQPMIDESMCLIPKILRDGAVEHDGKYIKIPQRPIHPSPLQDPHPPLYMACTRADTLTAAGGRGIGALVMGFAGPEEVAKKNAIYREAFANRKAEDQVGFRPNEHLAALCP
;
A
#
# COMPACT_ATOMS: atom_id res chain seq x y z
N HIS A 1 5.94 -2.62 -11.36
CA HIS A 1 6.48 -3.97 -11.56
C HIS A 1 7.35 -4.04 -12.78
N THR A 2 8.51 -4.68 -12.67
CA THR A 2 9.18 -5.20 -13.84
C THR A 2 8.33 -6.36 -14.36
N ALA A 3 7.75 -6.19 -15.55
CA ALA A 3 6.81 -7.14 -16.08
C ALA A 3 7.48 -8.51 -16.29
N LEU A 4 7.00 -9.51 -15.57
CA LEU A 4 7.12 -10.89 -16.00
C LEU A 4 6.11 -11.05 -17.13
N THR A 5 6.59 -11.07 -18.37
CA THR A 5 5.77 -11.05 -19.60
C THR A 5 4.69 -12.12 -19.68
N GLN A 6 4.78 -13.17 -18.84
CA GLN A 6 3.82 -14.26 -18.81
C GLN A 6 2.53 -13.95 -18.04
N TYR A 7 2.53 -13.02 -17.08
CA TYR A 7 1.33 -12.71 -16.29
C TYR A 7 1.19 -11.25 -15.83
N ALA A 8 2.18 -10.40 -16.08
CA ALA A 8 2.14 -8.99 -15.68
C ALA A 8 2.42 -8.08 -16.88
N HIS A 9 1.39 -7.46 -17.41
CA HIS A 9 1.48 -6.56 -18.56
C HIS A 9 1.37 -5.08 -18.19
N MET A 10 1.06 -4.78 -16.92
CA MET A 10 0.88 -3.41 -16.45
C MET A 10 2.16 -2.91 -15.77
N SER A 11 3.05 -2.28 -16.53
CA SER A 11 4.32 -1.75 -16.03
C SER A 11 4.23 -0.34 -15.44
N ALA A 12 3.18 0.42 -15.77
CA ALA A 12 2.93 1.77 -15.26
C ALA A 12 1.50 1.92 -14.73
N PRO A 13 1.15 1.24 -13.62
CA PRO A 13 -0.21 1.22 -13.11
C PRO A 13 -0.75 2.60 -12.75
N GLU A 14 0.08 3.51 -12.29
CA GLU A 14 -0.31 4.89 -11.95
C GLU A 14 -0.88 5.64 -13.17
N THR A 15 -0.25 5.48 -14.33
CA THR A 15 -0.69 6.10 -15.58
C THR A 15 -2.04 5.56 -16.02
N PHE A 16 -2.22 4.23 -15.93
CA PHE A 16 -3.49 3.60 -16.24
C PHE A 16 -4.59 4.02 -15.27
N LEU A 17 -4.31 4.03 -13.97
CA LEU A 17 -5.29 4.43 -12.94
C LEU A 17 -5.69 5.89 -13.09
N ALA A 18 -4.77 6.79 -13.46
CA ALA A 18 -5.08 8.19 -13.74
C ALA A 18 -6.01 8.32 -14.96
N PHE A 19 -5.78 7.52 -16.01
CA PHE A 19 -6.71 7.49 -17.16
C PHE A 19 -8.11 7.02 -16.75
N ILE A 20 -8.21 5.95 -15.93
CA ILE A 20 -9.49 5.46 -15.42
C ILE A 20 -10.16 6.50 -14.51
N ALA A 21 -9.39 7.22 -13.68
CA ALA A 21 -9.90 8.31 -12.85
C ALA A 21 -10.63 9.37 -13.68
N GLY A 22 -10.04 9.78 -14.81
CA GLY A 22 -10.64 10.76 -15.73
C GLY A 22 -11.80 10.23 -16.57
N LYS A 23 -11.99 8.91 -16.67
CA LYS A 23 -13.07 8.28 -17.43
C LYS A 23 -14.25 7.82 -16.57
N THR A 24 -14.12 7.83 -15.27
CA THR A 24 -15.14 7.33 -14.33
C THR A 24 -15.39 8.33 -13.22
N SER A 25 -16.56 8.25 -12.59
CA SER A 25 -16.95 9.16 -11.50
C SER A 25 -17.36 8.48 -10.21
N ARG A 26 -17.54 7.16 -10.20
CA ARG A 26 -18.08 6.41 -9.04
C ARG A 26 -17.20 5.30 -8.54
N ILE A 27 -16.51 4.58 -9.42
CA ILE A 27 -15.69 3.43 -9.04
C ILE A 27 -14.51 3.86 -8.18
N GLY A 28 -14.25 3.12 -7.10
CA GLY A 28 -13.02 3.25 -6.31
C GLY A 28 -11.80 2.84 -7.16
N ILE A 29 -10.68 3.50 -6.92
CA ILE A 29 -9.46 3.34 -7.69
C ILE A 29 -8.33 3.00 -6.73
N GLY A 30 -7.55 1.97 -7.03
CA GLY A 30 -6.48 1.60 -6.12
C GLY A 30 -5.42 0.71 -6.72
N HIS A 31 -4.27 0.70 -6.08
CA HIS A 31 -3.21 -0.24 -6.38
C HIS A 31 -3.39 -1.52 -5.57
N GLY A 32 -3.33 -2.60 -6.19
CA GLY A 32 -3.29 -3.89 -5.50
C GLY A 32 -2.01 -4.68 -5.82
N VAL A 33 -0.83 -4.14 -5.55
CA VAL A 33 -0.40 -3.07 -4.65
C VAL A 33 0.75 -2.21 -5.23
N VAL A 34 1.16 -1.14 -4.52
CA VAL A 34 2.45 -0.48 -4.74
C VAL A 34 3.52 -1.24 -3.96
N CYS A 35 4.56 -1.69 -4.62
CA CYS A 35 5.72 -2.32 -3.97
C CYS A 35 6.61 -1.25 -3.31
N LEU A 36 6.88 -1.38 -2.02
CA LEU A 36 7.47 -0.32 -1.18
C LEU A 36 9.00 -0.32 -0.97
N PRO A 37 9.83 -1.23 -1.54
CA PRO A 37 11.28 -1.03 -1.45
C PRO A 37 11.67 0.37 -1.95
N PRO A 38 12.40 1.18 -1.16
CA PRO A 38 12.68 2.59 -1.48
C PRO A 38 13.43 2.78 -2.80
N ALA A 39 14.28 1.81 -3.16
CA ALA A 39 15.01 1.81 -4.44
C ALA A 39 14.06 1.66 -5.65
N MET A 40 12.94 0.96 -5.48
CA MET A 40 11.93 0.78 -6.52
C MET A 40 10.88 1.91 -6.49
N ASN A 41 10.40 2.26 -5.30
CA ASN A 41 9.37 3.26 -5.08
C ASN A 41 9.68 4.11 -3.85
N HIS A 42 10.41 5.20 -4.03
CA HIS A 42 10.76 6.11 -2.94
C HIS A 42 9.49 6.68 -2.29
N PRO A 43 9.37 6.70 -0.93
CA PRO A 43 8.14 7.08 -0.22
C PRO A 43 7.57 8.44 -0.60
N VAL A 44 8.43 9.44 -0.84
CA VAL A 44 8.01 10.77 -1.32
C VAL A 44 7.30 10.64 -2.66
N LYS A 45 7.89 9.90 -3.61
CA LYS A 45 7.28 9.70 -4.93
C LYS A 45 5.97 8.90 -4.87
N VAL A 46 5.88 7.96 -3.94
CA VAL A 46 4.61 7.24 -3.70
C VAL A 46 3.55 8.20 -3.16
N ALA A 47 3.88 9.01 -2.15
CA ALA A 47 2.95 9.97 -1.58
C ALA A 47 2.46 10.99 -2.63
N GLU A 48 3.35 11.58 -3.43
CA GLU A 48 3.00 12.50 -4.52
C GLU A 48 2.04 11.86 -5.54
N ARG A 49 2.31 10.62 -5.97
CA ARG A 49 1.47 9.90 -6.93
C ARG A 49 0.10 9.56 -6.36
N ILE A 50 0.04 9.08 -5.12
CA ILE A 50 -1.20 8.74 -4.44
C ILE A 50 -2.06 9.98 -4.23
N ALA A 51 -1.47 11.08 -3.75
CA ALA A 51 -2.19 12.35 -3.56
C ALA A 51 -2.70 12.92 -4.89
N THR A 52 -1.88 12.89 -5.93
CA THR A 52 -2.28 13.33 -7.28
C THR A 52 -3.44 12.47 -7.81
N LEU A 53 -3.35 11.15 -7.68
CA LEU A 53 -4.43 10.24 -8.12
C LEU A 53 -5.72 10.48 -7.32
N ASP A 54 -5.60 10.78 -6.04
CA ASP A 54 -6.74 11.09 -5.17
C ASP A 54 -7.47 12.36 -5.62
N ILE A 55 -6.72 13.41 -5.97
CA ILE A 55 -7.28 14.64 -6.55
C ILE A 55 -7.96 14.35 -7.90
N LEU A 56 -7.27 13.67 -8.82
CA LEU A 56 -7.80 13.35 -10.15
C LEU A 56 -9.05 12.47 -10.10
N SER A 57 -9.16 11.64 -9.10
CA SER A 57 -10.32 10.76 -8.89
C SER A 57 -11.45 11.39 -8.05
N ASN A 58 -11.25 12.59 -7.52
CA ASN A 58 -12.17 13.24 -6.57
C ASN A 58 -12.38 12.40 -5.31
N GLY A 59 -11.28 12.00 -4.64
CA GLY A 59 -11.31 11.32 -3.35
C GLY A 59 -11.72 9.84 -3.40
N ARG A 60 -11.46 9.12 -4.51
CA ARG A 60 -11.83 7.71 -4.69
C ARG A 60 -10.67 6.71 -4.56
N VAL A 61 -9.50 7.17 -4.11
CA VAL A 61 -8.33 6.30 -4.01
C VAL A 61 -8.41 5.37 -2.81
N HIS A 62 -8.01 4.12 -3.03
CA HIS A 62 -7.68 3.11 -2.04
C HIS A 62 -6.21 2.75 -2.18
N PHE A 63 -5.41 2.92 -1.15
CA PHE A 63 -3.96 2.77 -1.25
C PHE A 63 -3.50 1.40 -0.74
N GLY A 64 -3.24 0.49 -1.66
CA GLY A 64 -2.68 -0.83 -1.37
C GLY A 64 -1.16 -0.82 -1.36
N MET A 65 -0.58 -1.32 -0.29
CA MET A 65 0.85 -1.42 -0.02
C MET A 65 1.30 -2.87 -0.06
N GLY A 66 2.44 -3.11 -0.67
CA GLY A 66 2.96 -4.45 -0.82
C GLY A 66 4.47 -4.54 -0.79
N LYS A 67 4.90 -5.80 -0.69
CA LYS A 67 6.30 -6.10 -0.46
C LYS A 67 7.09 -6.14 -1.77
N GLY A 68 6.48 -6.55 -2.89
CA GLY A 68 7.28 -7.01 -4.01
C GLY A 68 8.11 -8.23 -3.58
N GLY A 69 9.29 -8.38 -4.06
CA GLY A 69 10.21 -9.35 -3.50
C GLY A 69 10.50 -10.53 -4.41
N THR A 70 10.38 -10.32 -5.71
CA THR A 70 10.94 -11.25 -6.68
C THR A 70 12.44 -10.99 -6.86
N GLN A 71 13.18 -12.04 -7.18
CA GLN A 71 14.61 -11.93 -7.53
C GLN A 71 14.84 -10.97 -8.70
N GLN A 72 13.90 -10.93 -9.64
CA GLN A 72 13.94 -10.05 -10.79
C GLN A 72 13.82 -8.57 -10.39
N GLU A 73 12.87 -8.24 -9.49
CA GLU A 73 12.71 -6.89 -8.98
C GLU A 73 13.93 -6.44 -8.18
N ALA A 74 14.39 -7.28 -7.25
CA ALA A 74 15.56 -7.00 -6.43
C ALA A 74 16.82 -6.76 -7.30
N GLY A 75 17.06 -7.61 -8.30
CA GLY A 75 18.18 -7.48 -9.22
C GLY A 75 18.09 -6.23 -10.11
N THR A 76 16.86 -5.85 -10.53
CA THR A 76 16.64 -4.68 -11.38
C THR A 76 16.86 -3.37 -10.60
N PHE A 77 16.36 -3.29 -9.37
CA PHE A 77 16.37 -2.07 -8.57
C PHE A 77 17.48 -2.05 -7.51
N GLY A 78 18.27 -3.10 -7.39
CA GLY A 78 19.48 -3.14 -6.55
C GLY A 78 19.23 -3.13 -5.06
N TYR A 79 18.23 -3.86 -4.56
CA TYR A 79 17.97 -4.01 -3.12
C TYR A 79 18.13 -5.47 -2.65
N ASP A 80 18.51 -5.63 -1.37
CA ASP A 80 18.70 -6.95 -0.75
C ASP A 80 17.35 -7.50 -0.25
N LEU A 81 17.01 -8.72 -0.70
CA LEU A 81 15.79 -9.42 -0.26
C LEU A 81 15.82 -9.80 1.23
N ASN A 82 17.01 -9.95 1.83
CA ASN A 82 17.13 -10.24 3.26
C ASN A 82 16.74 -9.03 4.13
N GLU A 83 16.95 -7.81 3.61
CA GLU A 83 16.58 -6.55 4.27
C GLU A 83 15.18 -6.03 3.86
N LEU A 84 14.45 -6.81 3.08
CA LEU A 84 13.20 -6.37 2.44
C LEU A 84 12.12 -5.96 3.46
N GLN A 85 11.90 -6.77 4.50
CA GLN A 85 10.82 -6.50 5.46
C GLN A 85 11.04 -5.19 6.23
N PRO A 86 12.20 -4.93 6.85
CA PRO A 86 12.44 -3.67 7.55
C PRO A 86 12.42 -2.44 6.62
N MET A 87 12.87 -2.55 5.35
CA MET A 87 12.76 -1.47 4.36
C MET A 87 11.30 -1.07 4.12
N ILE A 88 10.44 -2.09 3.99
CA ILE A 88 9.01 -1.88 3.73
C ILE A 88 8.31 -1.29 4.93
N ASP A 89 8.62 -1.79 6.13
CA ASP A 89 8.04 -1.31 7.37
C ASP A 89 8.36 0.17 7.58
N GLU A 90 9.58 0.60 7.27
CA GLU A 90 9.98 2.00 7.29
C GLU A 90 9.18 2.84 6.29
N SER A 91 9.06 2.40 5.03
CA SER A 91 8.25 3.07 4.00
C SER A 91 6.77 3.11 4.36
N MET A 92 6.22 2.01 4.85
CA MET A 92 4.81 1.85 5.21
C MET A 92 4.40 2.81 6.34
N CYS A 93 5.26 3.02 7.31
CA CYS A 93 5.02 3.97 8.40
C CYS A 93 5.19 5.44 7.98
N LEU A 94 6.07 5.69 7.00
CA LEU A 94 6.40 7.05 6.58
C LEU A 94 5.37 7.66 5.62
N ILE A 95 4.89 6.88 4.65
CA ILE A 95 4.00 7.39 3.60
C ILE A 95 2.71 8.03 4.16
N PRO A 96 1.98 7.41 5.11
CA PRO A 96 0.78 8.03 5.68
C PRO A 96 1.06 9.35 6.40
N LYS A 97 2.24 9.48 7.03
CA LYS A 97 2.67 10.74 7.65
C LYS A 97 2.84 11.83 6.62
N ILE A 98 3.52 11.53 5.50
CA ILE A 98 3.71 12.47 4.40
C ILE A 98 2.36 12.92 3.84
N LEU A 99 1.43 11.99 3.61
CA LEU A 99 0.10 12.29 3.07
C LEU A 99 -0.71 13.20 3.99
N ARG A 100 -0.64 12.99 5.31
CA ARG A 100 -1.34 13.81 6.29
C ARG A 100 -0.69 15.19 6.48
N ASP A 101 0.63 15.23 6.63
CA ASP A 101 1.34 16.42 7.11
C ASP A 101 1.71 17.38 5.97
N GLY A 102 1.72 16.89 4.71
CA GLY A 102 2.20 17.67 3.56
C GLY A 102 3.68 18.06 3.68
N ALA A 103 4.43 17.39 4.54
CA ALA A 103 5.86 17.63 4.79
C ALA A 103 6.50 16.34 5.32
N VAL A 104 7.82 16.29 5.24
CA VAL A 104 8.60 15.18 5.78
C VAL A 104 9.98 15.61 6.24
N GLU A 105 10.41 15.05 7.36
CA GLU A 105 11.79 14.92 7.80
C GLU A 105 11.96 13.51 8.33
N HIS A 106 12.98 12.79 7.87
CA HIS A 106 13.21 11.42 8.26
C HIS A 106 14.69 11.04 8.19
N ASP A 107 15.22 10.49 9.26
CA ASP A 107 16.58 9.94 9.34
C ASP A 107 16.51 8.48 9.82
N GLY A 108 16.10 7.61 8.90
CA GLY A 108 15.98 6.17 9.14
C GLY A 108 17.17 5.37 8.64
N LYS A 109 17.07 4.06 8.75
CA LYS A 109 18.11 3.14 8.27
C LYS A 109 18.18 3.11 6.75
N TYR A 110 17.03 3.06 6.09
CA TYR A 110 16.93 2.88 4.63
C TYR A 110 16.54 4.17 3.91
N ILE A 111 15.90 5.09 4.60
CA ILE A 111 15.36 6.31 4.03
C ILE A 111 15.88 7.51 4.81
N LYS A 112 16.51 8.44 4.11
CA LYS A 112 16.98 9.71 4.69
C LYS A 112 16.45 10.86 3.86
N ILE A 113 15.66 11.72 4.48
CA ILE A 113 14.99 12.84 3.84
C ILE A 113 15.19 14.07 4.74
N PRO A 114 15.90 15.10 4.31
CA PRO A 114 15.93 16.37 5.03
C PRO A 114 14.54 17.00 4.99
N GLN A 115 14.25 17.89 5.93
CA GLN A 115 12.96 18.56 6.01
C GLN A 115 12.55 19.17 4.65
N ARG A 116 11.39 18.74 4.14
CA ARG A 116 10.82 19.16 2.85
C ARG A 116 9.31 19.28 2.93
N PRO A 117 8.71 20.32 2.32
CA PRO A 117 7.29 20.30 1.97
C PRO A 117 7.07 19.30 0.83
N ILE A 118 5.95 18.60 0.88
CA ILE A 118 5.55 17.61 -0.15
C ILE A 118 4.17 17.99 -0.65
N HIS A 119 4.04 18.14 -1.93
CA HIS A 119 2.80 18.51 -2.60
C HIS A 119 2.51 17.58 -3.79
N PRO A 120 1.23 17.41 -4.16
CA PRO A 120 0.04 17.93 -3.48
C PRO A 120 -0.32 17.13 -2.23
N SER A 121 -1.24 17.66 -1.41
CA SER A 121 -1.93 16.87 -0.38
C SER A 121 -3.14 16.16 -0.99
N PRO A 122 -3.53 14.97 -0.50
CA PRO A 122 -4.73 14.28 -0.97
C PRO A 122 -6.00 15.04 -0.60
N LEU A 123 -7.12 14.73 -1.26
CA LEU A 123 -8.45 15.21 -0.86
C LEU A 123 -8.99 14.47 0.36
N GLN A 124 -8.65 13.20 0.50
CA GLN A 124 -9.10 12.39 1.63
C GLN A 124 -8.26 12.69 2.88
N ASP A 125 -8.94 13.07 3.97
CA ASP A 125 -8.33 13.38 5.27
C ASP A 125 -8.48 12.17 6.23
N PRO A 126 -7.43 11.77 6.95
CA PRO A 126 -6.03 12.26 6.93
C PRO A 126 -5.21 11.68 5.77
N HIS A 127 -5.70 10.70 5.08
CA HIS A 127 -5.13 10.02 3.90
C HIS A 127 -6.15 9.05 3.30
N PRO A 128 -5.98 8.58 2.06
CA PRO A 128 -6.76 7.48 1.50
C PRO A 128 -6.73 6.23 2.37
N PRO A 129 -7.81 5.40 2.38
CA PRO A 129 -7.81 4.12 3.10
C PRO A 129 -6.61 3.25 2.71
N LEU A 130 -5.88 2.77 3.72
CA LEU A 130 -4.67 1.97 3.56
C LEU A 130 -5.00 0.48 3.54
N TYR A 131 -4.33 -0.26 2.66
CA TYR A 131 -4.42 -1.71 2.57
C TYR A 131 -3.04 -2.35 2.46
N MET A 132 -2.94 -3.61 2.85
CA MET A 132 -1.73 -4.43 2.69
C MET A 132 -2.06 -5.73 1.98
N ALA A 133 -1.18 -6.17 1.08
CA ALA A 133 -1.30 -7.50 0.46
C ALA A 133 -1.04 -8.60 1.48
N CYS A 134 -1.99 -9.53 1.60
CA CYS A 134 -1.99 -10.61 2.56
C CYS A 134 -2.15 -11.96 1.86
N THR A 135 -1.08 -12.76 1.84
CA THR A 135 -1.07 -14.10 1.21
C THR A 135 -1.09 -15.24 2.23
N ARG A 136 -0.73 -14.96 3.49
CA ARG A 136 -0.60 -15.95 4.58
C ARG A 136 -1.24 -15.41 5.86
N ALA A 137 -1.44 -16.31 6.85
CA ALA A 137 -2.03 -15.97 8.14
C ALA A 137 -1.24 -14.88 8.90
N ASP A 138 0.10 -14.96 8.89
CA ASP A 138 0.97 -13.98 9.52
C ASP A 138 0.80 -12.56 8.94
N THR A 139 0.62 -12.44 7.62
CA THR A 139 0.37 -11.15 6.97
C THR A 139 -1.03 -10.61 7.25
N LEU A 140 -2.02 -11.48 7.41
CA LEU A 140 -3.37 -11.08 7.85
C LEU A 140 -3.36 -10.56 9.29
N THR A 141 -2.66 -11.26 10.18
CA THR A 141 -2.46 -10.82 11.57
C THR A 141 -1.73 -9.48 11.61
N ALA A 142 -0.69 -9.32 10.80
CA ALA A 142 0.04 -8.04 10.72
C ALA A 142 -0.83 -6.89 10.19
N ALA A 143 -1.66 -7.11 9.16
CA ALA A 143 -2.55 -6.09 8.65
C ALA A 143 -3.60 -5.66 9.69
N GLY A 144 -4.25 -6.64 10.35
CA GLY A 144 -5.22 -6.37 11.41
C GLY A 144 -4.59 -5.64 12.60
N GLY A 145 -3.44 -6.12 13.10
CA GLY A 145 -2.72 -5.49 14.20
C GLY A 145 -2.27 -4.05 13.91
N ARG A 146 -1.95 -3.75 12.65
CA ARG A 146 -1.59 -2.41 12.19
C ARG A 146 -2.79 -1.50 11.88
N GLY A 147 -4.01 -2.00 12.00
CA GLY A 147 -5.23 -1.23 11.73
C GLY A 147 -5.44 -0.86 10.27
N ILE A 148 -4.86 -1.60 9.33
CA ILE A 148 -4.98 -1.37 7.88
C ILE A 148 -5.73 -2.51 7.21
N GLY A 149 -6.40 -2.23 6.10
CA GLY A 149 -7.18 -3.20 5.36
C GLY A 149 -6.33 -4.32 4.76
N ALA A 150 -6.93 -5.47 4.51
CA ALA A 150 -6.28 -6.62 3.89
C ALA A 150 -6.72 -6.79 2.44
N LEU A 151 -5.75 -7.00 1.54
CA LEU A 151 -5.99 -7.43 0.15
C LEU A 151 -5.60 -8.90 0.04
N VAL A 152 -6.54 -9.77 -0.31
CA VAL A 152 -6.32 -11.21 -0.37
C VAL A 152 -6.68 -11.79 -1.74
N MET A 153 -6.07 -12.91 -2.07
CA MET A 153 -6.50 -13.77 -3.16
C MET A 153 -7.44 -14.86 -2.61
N GLY A 154 -8.57 -15.06 -3.28
CA GLY A 154 -9.59 -16.05 -2.92
C GLY A 154 -9.70 -17.16 -3.96
N PHE A 155 -8.57 -17.79 -4.34
CA PHE A 155 -8.54 -18.80 -5.40
C PHE A 155 -9.36 -20.06 -5.08
N ALA A 156 -9.44 -20.43 -3.81
CA ALA A 156 -10.23 -21.59 -3.36
C ALA A 156 -11.69 -21.23 -2.99
N GLY A 157 -12.11 -20.01 -3.29
CA GLY A 157 -13.50 -19.60 -3.15
C GLY A 157 -13.89 -18.97 -1.81
N PRO A 158 -15.21 -18.80 -1.56
CA PRO A 158 -15.71 -18.00 -0.42
C PRO A 158 -15.32 -18.53 0.96
N GLU A 159 -15.21 -19.86 1.11
CA GLU A 159 -14.84 -20.47 2.40
C GLU A 159 -13.39 -20.15 2.80
N GLU A 160 -12.48 -20.10 1.83
CA GLU A 160 -11.10 -19.64 2.07
C GLU A 160 -11.09 -18.18 2.51
N VAL A 161 -11.83 -17.33 1.82
CA VAL A 161 -11.94 -15.89 2.15
C VAL A 161 -12.54 -15.71 3.53
N ALA A 162 -13.55 -16.49 3.92
CA ALA A 162 -14.14 -16.45 5.25
C ALA A 162 -13.13 -16.77 6.36
N LYS A 163 -12.31 -17.82 6.16
CA LYS A 163 -11.23 -18.17 7.09
C LYS A 163 -10.18 -17.05 7.22
N LYS A 164 -9.76 -16.48 6.09
CA LYS A 164 -8.83 -15.34 6.07
C LYS A 164 -9.43 -14.13 6.80
N ASN A 165 -10.71 -13.84 6.57
CA ASN A 165 -11.40 -12.74 7.22
C ASN A 165 -11.50 -12.94 8.74
N ALA A 166 -11.71 -14.16 9.23
CA ALA A 166 -11.74 -14.45 10.67
C ALA A 166 -10.41 -14.12 11.34
N ILE A 167 -9.28 -14.57 10.77
CA ILE A 167 -7.92 -14.25 11.27
C ILE A 167 -7.68 -12.74 11.29
N TYR A 168 -8.03 -12.07 10.19
CA TYR A 168 -7.85 -10.63 10.07
C TYR A 168 -8.67 -9.86 11.11
N ARG A 169 -9.96 -10.20 11.27
CA ARG A 169 -10.85 -9.52 12.21
C ARG A 169 -10.45 -9.73 13.66
N GLU A 170 -10.01 -10.91 14.03
CA GLU A 170 -9.47 -11.19 15.37
C GLU A 170 -8.26 -10.30 15.66
N ALA A 171 -7.31 -10.23 14.74
CA ALA A 171 -6.13 -9.38 14.89
C ALA A 171 -6.50 -7.89 14.93
N PHE A 172 -7.45 -7.45 14.11
CA PHE A 172 -7.92 -6.07 14.08
C PHE A 172 -8.62 -5.67 15.38
N ALA A 173 -9.43 -6.56 15.96
CA ALA A 173 -10.10 -6.32 17.25
C ALA A 173 -9.10 -6.20 18.41
N ASN A 174 -8.00 -6.94 18.36
CA ASN A 174 -6.96 -6.98 19.38
C ASN A 174 -5.78 -6.03 19.11
N ARG A 175 -5.89 -5.14 18.11
CA ARG A 175 -4.81 -4.21 17.74
C ARG A 175 -4.48 -3.23 18.86
N LYS A 176 -3.23 -2.89 18.95
CA LYS A 176 -2.74 -1.87 19.87
C LYS A 176 -2.57 -0.53 19.14
N ALA A 177 -2.84 0.56 19.82
CA ALA A 177 -2.72 1.90 19.25
C ALA A 177 -1.28 2.22 18.81
N GLU A 178 -0.29 1.72 19.53
CA GLU A 178 1.14 1.90 19.25
C GLU A 178 1.61 1.22 17.97
N ASP A 179 0.93 0.13 17.55
CA ASP A 179 1.28 -0.63 16.34
C ASP A 179 0.55 -0.10 15.10
N GLN A 180 -0.36 0.87 15.27
CA GLN A 180 -1.17 1.38 14.19
C GLN A 180 -0.34 2.09 13.12
N VAL A 181 -0.53 1.69 11.87
CA VAL A 181 0.01 2.36 10.69
C VAL A 181 -1.06 3.30 10.11
N GLY A 182 -0.67 4.57 9.95
CA GLY A 182 -1.60 5.60 9.51
C GLY A 182 -2.45 6.18 10.65
N PHE A 183 -3.39 7.06 10.31
CA PHE A 183 -4.14 7.90 11.24
C PHE A 183 -5.64 7.62 11.23
N ARG A 184 -6.07 6.71 10.38
CA ARG A 184 -7.45 6.26 10.23
C ARG A 184 -7.46 4.74 10.07
N PRO A 185 -8.01 3.98 11.03
CA PRO A 185 -8.14 2.54 10.89
C PRO A 185 -9.03 2.17 9.69
N ASN A 186 -8.66 1.08 9.02
CA ASN A 186 -9.44 0.53 7.91
C ASN A 186 -9.69 -0.96 8.18
N GLU A 187 -10.93 -1.34 8.47
CA GLU A 187 -11.32 -2.72 8.83
C GLU A 187 -11.79 -3.57 7.64
N HIS A 188 -11.55 -3.10 6.41
CA HIS A 188 -12.01 -3.81 5.22
C HIS A 188 -11.02 -4.87 4.77
N LEU A 189 -11.55 -6.06 4.46
CA LEU A 189 -10.85 -7.08 3.70
C LEU A 189 -11.46 -7.13 2.30
N ALA A 190 -10.63 -6.92 1.28
CA ALA A 190 -11.02 -7.06 -0.12
C ALA A 190 -10.37 -8.30 -0.72
N ALA A 191 -11.17 -9.14 -1.38
CA ALA A 191 -10.72 -10.37 -2.02
C ALA A 191 -10.85 -10.28 -3.53
N LEU A 192 -9.79 -10.69 -4.24
CA LEU A 192 -9.88 -11.02 -5.65
C LEU A 192 -10.24 -12.50 -5.77
N CYS A 193 -11.44 -12.75 -6.26
CA CYS A 193 -11.94 -14.08 -6.57
C CYS A 193 -12.02 -14.19 -8.10
N PRO A 194 -11.16 -15.00 -8.74
CA PRO A 194 -11.15 -15.22 -10.19
C PRO A 194 -12.35 -16.06 -10.65
#